data_4f9b1af7a16282e7b3194d8b8bc164c3
#
_entry.id   4f9b1af7a16282e7b3194d8b8bc164c3
#
_cell.length_a   1.000
_cell.length_b   1.000
_cell.length_c   1.000
_cell.angle_alpha   90.00
_cell.angle_beta   90.00
_cell.angle_gamma   90.00
#
_symmetry.space_group_name_H-M   'P 1'
#
loop_
_entity.id
_entity.type
_entity.pdbx_description
1 polymer ?
#
loop_
_entity_poly.entity_id
_entity_poly.type
_entity_poly.pdbx_seq_one_letter_code
_entity_poly.pdbx_strand_id
1 'polypeptide(L)'
;MTALAGQATRWVLDPRTAVVVLLAASGTIMAPGGMWFVPAALVVAESLAILERAWRRAIALPLAAGASAAVAYLLPMAADWPVLGFVGVTAGFGLRLIAVGGIATHVARTIPPTRFIAALRSARVPLVFTASGAVLLRFAPTIITEARAVRDAMRLRGLGGPLAMLRRPIRSIEYFTVPLMASSLRAAGDLSESALLRGLGAQPRPISMRPLRFGLADLVAVAVVGALAAATLLWRHAR
;
A
#
# COMPACT_ATOMS: atom_id res chain seq x y z
N MET A 1 -4.13 -1.62 -30.25
CA MET A 1 -2.74 -1.84 -29.81
C MET A 1 -1.93 -0.55 -29.57
N THR A 2 -2.51 0.62 -29.70
CA THR A 2 -1.83 1.94 -29.59
C THR A 2 -1.92 2.62 -28.23
N ALA A 3 -2.67 2.08 -27.28
CA ALA A 3 -2.84 2.68 -25.94
C ALA A 3 -1.71 2.35 -24.92
N LEU A 4 -0.79 1.45 -25.24
CA LEU A 4 0.28 1.03 -24.32
C LEU A 4 1.61 1.79 -24.51
N ALA A 5 1.73 2.58 -25.58
CA ALA A 5 2.95 3.35 -25.86
C ALA A 5 3.05 4.69 -25.12
N GLY A 6 1.95 5.20 -24.55
CA GLY A 6 1.88 6.53 -23.93
C GLY A 6 2.28 6.59 -22.44
N GLN A 7 2.68 5.48 -21.80
CA GLN A 7 3.06 5.46 -20.37
C GLN A 7 4.58 5.46 -20.10
N ALA A 8 5.39 5.74 -21.10
CA ALA A 8 6.84 5.60 -21.04
C ALA A 8 7.60 6.75 -20.33
N THR A 9 6.93 7.77 -19.82
CA THR A 9 7.60 8.93 -19.17
C THR A 9 7.01 9.28 -17.81
N ARG A 10 6.53 8.32 -17.05
CA ARG A 10 6.26 8.54 -15.62
C ARG A 10 7.52 8.19 -14.84
N TRP A 11 7.93 9.09 -13.97
CA TRP A 11 8.96 8.93 -12.94
C TRP A 11 8.55 7.77 -12.01
N VAL A 12 8.75 6.54 -12.48
CA VAL A 12 8.35 5.33 -11.75
C VAL A 12 9.58 4.86 -11.01
N LEU A 13 9.58 5.06 -9.70
CA LEU A 13 10.59 4.53 -8.78
C LEU A 13 10.70 3.00 -8.95
N ASP A 14 11.92 2.49 -8.81
CA ASP A 14 12.11 1.05 -8.68
C ASP A 14 11.39 0.57 -7.41
N PRO A 15 10.64 -0.54 -7.46
CA PRO A 15 9.90 -1.04 -6.29
C PRO A 15 10.76 -1.27 -5.06
N ARG A 16 12.03 -1.63 -5.24
CA ARG A 16 12.98 -1.82 -4.13
C ARG A 16 13.27 -0.49 -3.44
N THR A 17 13.61 0.50 -4.25
CA THR A 17 13.90 1.86 -3.77
C THR A 17 12.70 2.44 -3.06
N ALA A 18 11.50 2.28 -3.62
CA ALA A 18 10.28 2.79 -3.04
C ALA A 18 9.95 2.15 -1.67
N VAL A 19 10.18 0.84 -1.51
CA VAL A 19 10.01 0.17 -0.21
C VAL A 19 11.04 0.67 0.80
N VAL A 20 12.31 0.77 0.40
CA VAL A 20 13.38 1.28 1.28
C VAL A 20 13.10 2.73 1.69
N VAL A 21 12.72 3.58 0.74
CA VAL A 21 12.33 4.98 0.98
C VAL A 21 11.15 5.06 1.95
N LEU A 22 10.12 4.23 1.75
CA LEU A 22 8.96 4.20 2.64
C LEU A 22 9.33 3.76 4.06
N LEU A 23 10.13 2.71 4.20
CA LEU A 23 10.57 2.20 5.50
C LEU A 23 11.47 3.21 6.22
N ALA A 24 12.41 3.81 5.51
CA ALA A 24 13.30 4.83 6.07
C ALA A 24 12.54 6.10 6.46
N ALA A 25 11.63 6.60 5.60
CA ALA A 25 10.78 7.75 5.93
C ALA A 25 9.85 7.44 7.12
N SER A 26 9.26 6.25 7.17
CA SER A 26 8.44 5.81 8.29
C SER A 26 9.25 5.74 9.60
N GLY A 27 10.43 5.13 9.56
CA GLY A 27 11.32 5.00 10.71
C GLY A 27 11.78 6.36 11.25
N THR A 28 12.13 7.31 10.37
CA THR A 28 12.57 8.65 10.77
C THR A 28 11.44 9.50 11.36
N ILE A 29 10.25 9.47 10.75
CA ILE A 29 9.08 10.25 11.22
C ILE A 29 8.53 9.68 12.52
N MET A 30 8.55 8.35 12.71
CA MET A 30 8.06 7.71 13.93
C MET A 30 9.07 7.76 15.09
N ALA A 31 10.36 8.02 14.82
CA ALA A 31 11.39 8.13 15.84
C ALA A 31 11.10 9.27 16.84
N PRO A 32 11.62 9.19 18.08
CA PRO A 32 11.60 10.31 19.02
C PRO A 32 12.31 11.53 18.39
N GLY A 33 11.63 12.68 18.37
CA GLY A 33 12.11 13.89 17.66
C GLY A 33 11.69 14.00 16.19
N GLY A 34 11.08 12.97 15.59
CA GLY A 34 10.62 12.98 14.21
C GLY A 34 9.53 14.02 13.89
N MET A 35 8.91 14.61 14.92
CA MET A 35 7.89 15.66 14.75
C MET A 35 8.41 16.87 13.97
N TRP A 36 9.67 17.22 14.13
CA TRP A 36 10.31 18.34 13.41
C TRP A 36 10.42 18.09 11.90
N PHE A 37 10.43 16.85 11.47
CA PHE A 37 10.55 16.45 10.06
C PHE A 37 9.21 16.19 9.38
N VAL A 38 8.11 16.20 10.14
CA VAL A 38 6.74 16.02 9.60
C VAL A 38 6.40 17.06 8.53
N PRO A 39 6.68 18.36 8.67
CA PRO A 39 6.41 19.34 7.62
C PRO A 39 7.15 19.01 6.31
N ALA A 40 8.43 18.62 6.41
CA ALA A 40 9.22 18.23 5.23
C ALA A 40 8.65 17.00 4.54
N ALA A 41 8.24 16.00 5.32
CA ALA A 41 7.61 14.79 4.79
C ALA A 41 6.24 15.07 4.14
N LEU A 42 5.46 16.01 4.69
CA LEU A 42 4.20 16.45 4.09
C LEU A 42 4.44 17.16 2.75
N VAL A 43 5.43 18.03 2.66
CA VAL A 43 5.82 18.68 1.39
C VAL A 43 6.23 17.65 0.35
N VAL A 44 6.99 16.62 0.73
CA VAL A 44 7.33 15.52 -0.17
C VAL A 44 6.09 14.75 -0.60
N ALA A 45 5.21 14.38 0.32
CA ALA A 45 3.97 13.67 0.01
C ALA A 45 3.05 14.48 -0.91
N GLU A 46 2.98 15.79 -0.69
CA GLU A 46 2.20 16.74 -1.49
C GLU A 46 2.77 16.87 -2.92
N SER A 47 4.09 17.07 -3.04
CA SER A 47 4.76 17.15 -4.33
C SER A 47 4.55 15.89 -5.16
N LEU A 48 4.60 14.71 -4.53
CA LEU A 48 4.31 13.43 -5.17
C LEU A 48 2.84 13.32 -5.63
N ALA A 49 1.89 13.81 -4.82
CA ALA A 49 0.46 13.83 -5.18
C ALA A 49 0.17 14.75 -6.37
N ILE A 50 0.86 15.90 -6.45
CA ILE A 50 0.76 16.86 -7.56
C ILE A 50 1.37 16.24 -8.85
N LEU A 51 2.53 15.62 -8.76
CA LEU A 51 3.17 14.91 -9.90
C LEU A 51 2.26 13.84 -10.50
N GLU A 52 1.50 13.12 -9.65
CA GLU A 52 0.51 12.14 -10.10
C GLU A 52 -0.76 12.76 -10.69
N ARG A 53 -0.93 14.09 -10.63
CA ARG A 53 -2.17 14.79 -10.94
C ARG A 53 -3.36 14.27 -10.13
N ALA A 54 -3.12 13.80 -8.91
CA ALA A 54 -4.13 13.29 -8.00
C ALA A 54 -4.74 14.42 -7.17
N TRP A 55 -5.40 15.38 -7.83
CA TRP A 55 -5.93 16.62 -7.22
C TRP A 55 -6.73 16.41 -5.94
N ARG A 56 -7.51 15.31 -5.88
CA ARG A 56 -8.28 14.97 -4.67
C ARG A 56 -7.37 14.69 -3.47
N ARG A 57 -6.21 14.08 -3.67
CA ARG A 57 -5.22 13.82 -2.61
C ARG A 57 -4.41 15.06 -2.29
N ALA A 58 -4.02 15.83 -3.29
CA ALA A 58 -3.32 17.08 -3.13
C ALA A 58 -4.13 18.12 -2.31
N ILE A 59 -5.45 18.02 -2.29
CA ILE A 59 -6.30 18.82 -1.41
C ILE A 59 -6.54 18.14 -0.07
N ALA A 60 -6.75 16.82 -0.05
CA ALA A 60 -7.10 16.08 1.15
C ALA A 60 -5.94 15.95 2.15
N LEU A 61 -4.69 15.83 1.66
CA LEU A 61 -3.51 15.70 2.52
C LEU A 61 -3.27 16.95 3.39
N PRO A 62 -3.18 18.18 2.83
CA PRO A 62 -2.96 19.37 3.65
C PRO A 62 -4.17 19.68 4.55
N LEU A 63 -5.41 19.40 4.10
CA LEU A 63 -6.60 19.57 4.94
C LEU A 63 -6.57 18.60 6.14
N ALA A 64 -6.28 17.31 5.93
CA ALA A 64 -6.20 16.34 7.00
C ALA A 64 -5.02 16.65 7.94
N ALA A 65 -3.87 17.05 7.39
CA ALA A 65 -2.72 17.43 8.19
C ALA A 65 -2.98 18.72 8.98
N GLY A 66 -3.60 19.73 8.37
CA GLY A 66 -3.98 20.97 9.04
C GLY A 66 -5.00 20.75 10.16
N ALA A 67 -6.04 19.95 9.91
CA ALA A 67 -7.01 19.57 10.95
C ALA A 67 -6.36 18.83 12.11
N SER A 68 -5.50 17.84 11.81
CA SER A 68 -4.77 17.09 12.83
C SER A 68 -3.80 17.97 13.62
N ALA A 69 -3.09 18.90 12.95
CA ALA A 69 -2.22 19.87 13.59
C ALA A 69 -3.01 20.85 14.48
N ALA A 70 -4.14 21.36 13.99
CA ALA A 70 -5.01 22.25 14.78
C ALA A 70 -5.47 21.55 16.06
N VAL A 71 -5.93 20.31 15.97
CA VAL A 71 -6.32 19.51 17.16
C VAL A 71 -5.13 19.27 18.08
N ALA A 72 -3.95 18.92 17.53
CA ALA A 72 -2.76 18.63 18.32
C ALA A 72 -2.25 19.83 19.13
N TYR A 73 -2.32 21.05 18.56
CA TYR A 73 -1.71 22.23 19.16
C TYR A 73 -2.72 23.17 19.82
N LEU A 74 -3.91 23.37 19.24
CA LEU A 74 -4.90 24.31 19.76
C LEU A 74 -5.74 23.73 20.87
N LEU A 75 -6.07 22.43 20.82
CA LEU A 75 -6.94 21.81 21.81
C LEU A 75 -6.34 21.80 23.23
N PRO A 76 -5.05 21.45 23.42
CA PRO A 76 -4.44 21.51 24.75
C PRO A 76 -4.31 22.94 25.31
N MET A 77 -4.31 23.97 24.42
CA MET A 77 -4.26 25.37 24.85
C MET A 77 -5.63 25.93 25.29
N ALA A 78 -6.72 25.28 24.90
CA ALA A 78 -8.07 25.76 25.16
C ALA A 78 -8.55 25.48 26.59
N ALA A 79 -8.10 24.42 27.25
CA ALA A 79 -8.42 24.09 28.63
C ALA A 79 -7.43 23.05 29.20
N ASP A 80 -7.10 23.17 30.49
CA ASP A 80 -6.18 22.30 31.23
C ASP A 80 -6.84 20.95 31.66
N TRP A 81 -7.61 20.34 30.77
CA TRP A 81 -8.22 19.06 31.03
C TRP A 81 -7.32 17.91 30.54
N PRO A 82 -7.02 16.89 31.38
CA PRO A 82 -6.15 15.78 31.00
C PRO A 82 -6.60 15.06 29.71
N VAL A 83 -7.91 15.00 29.46
CA VAL A 83 -8.50 14.40 28.26
C VAL A 83 -8.10 15.15 27.00
N LEU A 84 -8.04 16.49 27.04
CA LEU A 84 -7.64 17.30 25.90
C LEU A 84 -6.15 17.12 25.57
N GLY A 85 -5.31 16.98 26.58
CA GLY A 85 -3.90 16.62 26.40
C GLY A 85 -3.73 15.28 25.72
N PHE A 86 -4.49 14.25 26.14
CA PHE A 86 -4.47 12.93 25.48
C PHE A 86 -4.92 13.00 24.02
N VAL A 87 -5.99 13.74 23.73
CA VAL A 87 -6.48 13.96 22.36
C VAL A 87 -5.42 14.69 21.53
N GLY A 88 -4.76 15.71 22.08
CA GLY A 88 -3.68 16.46 21.40
C GLY A 88 -2.49 15.55 21.03
N VAL A 89 -2.05 14.71 21.96
CA VAL A 89 -0.98 13.73 21.70
C VAL A 89 -1.39 12.74 20.59
N THR A 90 -2.61 12.22 20.69
CA THR A 90 -3.15 11.29 19.68
C THR A 90 -3.24 11.94 18.29
N ALA A 91 -3.67 13.20 18.21
CA ALA A 91 -3.71 13.97 16.98
C ALA A 91 -2.29 14.22 16.43
N GLY A 92 -1.30 14.45 17.28
CA GLY A 92 0.11 14.55 16.90
C GLY A 92 0.64 13.26 16.26
N PHE A 93 0.27 12.09 16.78
CA PHE A 93 0.55 10.82 16.11
C PHE A 93 -0.23 10.67 14.79
N GLY A 94 -1.48 11.12 14.75
CA GLY A 94 -2.27 11.18 13.52
C GLY A 94 -1.59 11.98 12.42
N LEU A 95 -1.01 13.12 12.74
CA LEU A 95 -0.26 13.95 11.82
C LEU A 95 0.94 13.23 11.21
N ARG A 96 1.69 12.46 12.01
CA ARG A 96 2.79 11.61 11.53
C ARG A 96 2.28 10.51 10.60
N LEU A 97 1.17 9.87 10.94
CA LEU A 97 0.55 8.85 10.10
C LEU A 97 0.05 9.41 8.77
N ILE A 98 -0.49 10.63 8.74
CA ILE A 98 -0.90 11.31 7.51
C ILE A 98 0.29 11.54 6.60
N ALA A 99 1.43 12.01 7.13
CA ALA A 99 2.64 12.24 6.36
C ALA A 99 3.20 10.95 5.74
N VAL A 100 3.35 9.89 6.56
CA VAL A 100 3.79 8.56 6.07
C VAL A 100 2.78 7.96 5.11
N GLY A 101 1.49 8.06 5.43
CA GLY A 101 0.38 7.56 4.61
C GLY A 101 0.31 8.22 3.24
N GLY A 102 0.65 9.50 3.14
CA GLY A 102 0.76 10.22 1.86
C GLY A 102 1.84 9.59 0.96
N ILE A 103 3.03 9.36 1.49
CA ILE A 103 4.14 8.70 0.78
C ILE A 103 3.77 7.23 0.45
N ALA A 104 3.22 6.49 1.41
CA ALA A 104 2.80 5.10 1.22
C ALA A 104 1.75 4.95 0.12
N THR A 105 0.80 5.87 0.06
CA THR A 105 -0.25 5.86 -0.97
C THR A 105 0.33 6.13 -2.37
N HIS A 106 1.34 7.02 -2.47
CA HIS A 106 2.07 7.22 -3.72
C HIS A 106 2.74 5.93 -4.17
N VAL A 107 3.52 5.29 -3.30
CA VAL A 107 4.21 4.03 -3.57
C VAL A 107 3.22 2.94 -4.01
N ALA A 108 2.11 2.76 -3.27
CA ALA A 108 1.11 1.75 -3.56
C ALA A 108 0.40 1.94 -4.92
N ARG A 109 0.25 3.18 -5.37
CA ARG A 109 -0.40 3.50 -6.66
C ARG A 109 0.55 3.50 -7.84
N THR A 110 1.81 3.82 -7.61
CA THR A 110 2.81 3.96 -8.67
C THR A 110 3.43 2.62 -9.05
N ILE A 111 3.54 1.71 -8.08
CA ILE A 111 4.16 0.41 -8.30
C ILE A 111 3.09 -0.64 -8.64
N PRO A 112 3.05 -1.15 -9.88
CA PRO A 112 2.16 -2.25 -10.21
C PRO A 112 2.59 -3.51 -9.46
N PRO A 113 1.64 -4.32 -8.98
CA PRO A 113 1.90 -5.55 -8.21
C PRO A 113 2.88 -6.51 -8.88
N THR A 114 2.86 -6.57 -10.20
CA THR A 114 3.77 -7.41 -10.99
C THR A 114 5.24 -6.98 -10.87
N ARG A 115 5.52 -5.68 -10.78
CA ARG A 115 6.87 -5.15 -10.55
C ARG A 115 7.33 -5.42 -9.12
N PHE A 116 6.42 -5.34 -8.15
CA PHE A 116 6.72 -5.68 -6.76
C PHE A 116 7.18 -7.13 -6.61
N ILE A 117 6.52 -8.08 -7.27
CA ILE A 117 6.95 -9.49 -7.30
C ILE A 117 8.31 -9.65 -7.98
N ALA A 118 8.57 -8.93 -9.07
CA ALA A 118 9.87 -8.97 -9.72
C ALA A 118 10.98 -8.44 -8.78
N ALA A 119 10.68 -7.43 -7.97
CA ALA A 119 11.58 -6.91 -6.95
C ALA A 119 11.86 -7.92 -5.83
N LEU A 120 10.83 -8.60 -5.32
CA LEU A 120 10.97 -9.67 -4.33
C LEU A 120 11.82 -10.83 -4.86
N ARG A 121 11.61 -11.22 -6.11
CA ARG A 121 12.40 -12.27 -6.76
C ARG A 121 13.87 -11.89 -6.88
N SER A 122 14.14 -10.64 -7.19
CA SER A 122 15.51 -10.13 -7.30
C SER A 122 16.18 -9.92 -5.94
N ALA A 123 15.42 -9.78 -4.86
CA ALA A 123 15.89 -9.79 -3.47
C ALA A 123 16.19 -11.20 -2.94
N ARG A 124 16.24 -12.21 -3.84
CA ARG A 124 16.49 -13.62 -3.53
C ARG A 124 15.45 -14.27 -2.61
N VAL A 125 14.24 -13.73 -2.55
CA VAL A 125 13.13 -14.38 -1.85
C VAL A 125 12.84 -15.74 -2.51
N PRO A 126 12.64 -16.82 -1.72
CA PRO A 126 12.38 -18.16 -2.28
C PRO A 126 11.27 -18.18 -3.32
N LEU A 127 11.45 -19.01 -4.36
CA LEU A 127 10.54 -19.11 -5.51
C LEU A 127 9.10 -19.39 -5.07
N VAL A 128 8.92 -20.18 -4.03
CA VAL A 128 7.59 -20.55 -3.49
C VAL A 128 6.79 -19.29 -3.14
N PHE A 129 7.38 -18.35 -2.39
CA PHE A 129 6.69 -17.11 -1.98
C PHE A 129 6.44 -16.18 -3.17
N THR A 130 7.41 -16.04 -4.07
CA THR A 130 7.25 -15.15 -5.23
C THR A 130 6.29 -15.72 -6.26
N ALA A 131 6.25 -17.03 -6.46
CA ALA A 131 5.28 -17.69 -7.33
C ALA A 131 3.86 -17.60 -6.75
N SER A 132 3.70 -17.94 -5.48
CA SER A 132 2.40 -17.84 -4.79
C SER A 132 1.88 -16.41 -4.78
N GLY A 133 2.73 -15.42 -4.50
CA GLY A 133 2.37 -14.01 -4.58
C GLY A 133 1.95 -13.56 -5.98
N ALA A 134 2.63 -14.03 -7.02
CA ALA A 134 2.26 -13.75 -8.41
C ALA A 134 0.90 -14.31 -8.77
N VAL A 135 0.63 -15.55 -8.36
CA VAL A 135 -0.66 -16.22 -8.55
C VAL A 135 -1.75 -15.47 -7.80
N LEU A 136 -1.54 -15.15 -6.51
CA LEU A 136 -2.49 -14.43 -5.67
C LEU A 136 -2.90 -13.09 -6.31
N LEU A 137 -1.93 -12.28 -6.74
CA LEU A 137 -2.20 -10.97 -7.33
C LEU A 137 -2.89 -11.05 -8.69
N ARG A 138 -2.61 -12.10 -9.47
CA ARG A 138 -3.30 -12.35 -10.74
C ARG A 138 -4.74 -12.81 -10.53
N PHE A 139 -4.98 -13.60 -9.47
CA PHE A 139 -6.29 -14.16 -9.15
C PHE A 139 -7.19 -13.23 -8.35
N ALA A 140 -6.64 -12.26 -7.62
CA ALA A 140 -7.42 -11.32 -6.81
C ALA A 140 -8.60 -10.68 -7.58
N PRO A 141 -8.44 -10.18 -8.83
CA PRO A 141 -9.57 -9.66 -9.60
C PRO A 141 -10.64 -10.71 -9.90
N THR A 142 -10.21 -11.94 -10.21
CA THR A 142 -11.13 -13.05 -10.51
C THR A 142 -11.93 -13.46 -9.27
N ILE A 143 -11.28 -13.56 -8.11
CA ILE A 143 -11.93 -13.85 -6.83
C ILE A 143 -12.97 -12.78 -6.49
N ILE A 144 -12.65 -11.50 -6.74
CA ILE A 144 -13.58 -10.39 -6.49
C ILE A 144 -14.82 -10.49 -7.39
N THR A 145 -14.66 -10.85 -8.66
CA THR A 145 -15.80 -11.04 -9.59
C THR A 145 -16.65 -12.23 -9.17
N GLU A 146 -16.04 -13.33 -8.78
CA GLU A 146 -16.73 -14.53 -8.28
C GLU A 146 -17.48 -14.24 -6.98
N ALA A 147 -16.85 -13.55 -6.04
CA ALA A 147 -17.49 -13.14 -4.79
C ALA A 147 -18.72 -12.22 -5.02
N ARG A 148 -18.66 -11.36 -6.04
CA ARG A 148 -19.81 -10.54 -6.43
C ARG A 148 -20.93 -11.39 -7.01
N ALA A 149 -20.63 -12.34 -7.89
CA ALA A 149 -21.60 -13.25 -8.47
C ALA A 149 -22.30 -14.10 -7.39
N VAL A 150 -21.54 -14.65 -6.43
CA VAL A 150 -22.09 -15.38 -5.28
C VAL A 150 -22.98 -14.48 -4.43
N ARG A 151 -22.57 -13.24 -4.17
CA ARG A 151 -23.35 -12.26 -3.41
C ARG A 151 -24.67 -11.91 -4.12
N ASP A 152 -24.64 -11.77 -5.42
CA ASP A 152 -25.85 -11.47 -6.21
C ASP A 152 -26.79 -12.68 -6.22
N ALA A 153 -26.28 -13.90 -6.35
CA ALA A 153 -27.07 -15.13 -6.19
C ALA A 153 -27.70 -15.25 -4.79
N MET A 154 -26.98 -14.85 -3.73
CA MET A 154 -27.53 -14.80 -2.37
C MET A 154 -28.64 -13.77 -2.21
N ARG A 155 -28.54 -12.61 -2.89
CA ARG A 155 -29.61 -11.58 -2.90
C ARG A 155 -30.88 -12.12 -3.49
N LEU A 156 -30.79 -12.85 -4.62
CA LEU A 156 -31.94 -13.49 -5.24
C LEU A 156 -32.62 -14.52 -4.34
N ARG A 157 -31.88 -15.14 -3.43
CA ARG A 157 -32.37 -16.09 -2.42
C ARG A 157 -32.86 -15.40 -1.12
N GLY A 158 -32.89 -14.07 -1.06
CA GLY A 158 -33.28 -13.32 0.13
C GLY A 158 -32.28 -13.30 1.27
N LEU A 159 -31.03 -13.76 1.02
CA LEU A 159 -29.96 -13.86 2.02
C LEU A 159 -28.90 -12.76 1.90
N GLY A 160 -28.96 -11.93 0.85
CA GLY A 160 -27.90 -10.95 0.53
C GLY A 160 -28.08 -9.56 1.13
N GLY A 161 -29.07 -9.32 1.97
CA GLY A 161 -29.30 -8.03 2.61
C GLY A 161 -28.61 -7.90 3.99
N PRO A 162 -28.27 -6.70 4.45
CA PRO A 162 -27.67 -6.51 5.77
C PRO A 162 -28.54 -7.03 6.92
N LEU A 163 -29.87 -6.92 6.76
CA LEU A 163 -30.83 -7.42 7.72
C LEU A 163 -30.90 -8.95 7.75
N ALA A 164 -30.77 -9.61 6.60
CA ALA A 164 -30.73 -11.07 6.50
C ALA A 164 -29.43 -11.63 7.12
N MET A 165 -28.32 -10.91 6.94
CA MET A 165 -27.02 -11.26 7.53
C MET A 165 -27.03 -11.14 9.07
N LEU A 166 -27.76 -10.16 9.62
CA LEU A 166 -27.96 -10.04 11.07
C LEU A 166 -28.91 -11.12 11.64
N ARG A 167 -29.99 -11.45 10.90
CA ARG A 167 -30.99 -12.42 11.40
C ARG A 167 -30.51 -13.88 11.30
N ARG A 168 -29.67 -14.21 10.33
CA ARG A 168 -29.18 -15.58 10.10
C ARG A 168 -27.70 -15.58 9.70
N PRO A 169 -26.79 -15.17 10.59
CA PRO A 169 -25.38 -14.95 10.26
C PRO A 169 -24.69 -16.24 9.78
N ILE A 170 -24.91 -17.37 10.45
CA ILE A 170 -24.27 -18.64 10.14
C ILE A 170 -24.66 -19.11 8.73
N ARG A 171 -25.94 -19.10 8.40
CA ARG A 171 -26.40 -19.45 7.05
C ARG A 171 -25.84 -18.52 5.98
N SER A 172 -25.81 -17.23 6.23
CA SER A 172 -25.26 -16.24 5.29
C SER A 172 -23.78 -16.49 5.01
N ILE A 173 -22.99 -16.80 6.05
CA ILE A 173 -21.58 -17.15 5.92
C ILE A 173 -21.42 -18.45 5.13
N GLU A 174 -22.17 -19.48 5.45
CA GLU A 174 -22.13 -20.78 4.76
C GLU A 174 -22.45 -20.64 3.26
N TYR A 175 -23.56 -19.99 2.92
CA TYR A 175 -23.96 -19.78 1.53
C TYR A 175 -23.03 -18.88 0.73
N PHE A 176 -22.21 -18.07 1.40
CA PHE A 176 -21.17 -17.27 0.77
C PHE A 176 -19.86 -18.04 0.64
N THR A 177 -19.42 -18.68 1.73
CA THR A 177 -18.07 -19.27 1.84
C THR A 177 -17.97 -20.57 1.06
N VAL A 178 -18.97 -21.46 1.14
CA VAL A 178 -18.90 -22.80 0.51
C VAL A 178 -18.77 -22.71 -1.01
N PRO A 179 -19.58 -21.95 -1.75
CA PRO A 179 -19.41 -21.81 -3.19
C PRO A 179 -18.08 -21.16 -3.57
N LEU A 180 -17.65 -20.16 -2.80
CA LEU A 180 -16.39 -19.45 -3.05
C LEU A 180 -15.17 -20.36 -2.83
N MET A 181 -15.18 -21.19 -1.79
CA MET A 181 -14.15 -22.20 -1.56
C MET A 181 -14.12 -23.25 -2.67
N ALA A 182 -15.29 -23.75 -3.09
CA ALA A 182 -15.38 -24.72 -4.17
C ALA A 182 -14.85 -24.17 -5.50
N SER A 183 -15.18 -22.94 -5.85
CA SER A 183 -14.63 -22.28 -7.05
C SER A 183 -13.13 -22.02 -6.95
N SER A 184 -12.64 -21.63 -5.76
CA SER A 184 -11.23 -21.40 -5.52
C SER A 184 -10.41 -22.68 -5.62
N LEU A 185 -10.92 -23.80 -5.10
CA LEU A 185 -10.26 -25.13 -5.20
C LEU A 185 -10.19 -25.61 -6.66
N ARG A 186 -11.27 -25.47 -7.44
CA ARG A 186 -11.25 -25.80 -8.86
C ARG A 186 -10.22 -24.93 -9.60
N ALA A 187 -10.24 -23.63 -9.39
CA ALA A 187 -9.28 -22.71 -10.00
C ALA A 187 -7.82 -23.04 -9.61
N ALA A 188 -7.57 -23.46 -8.37
CA ALA A 188 -6.25 -23.86 -7.92
C ALA A 188 -5.78 -25.16 -8.62
N GLY A 189 -6.68 -26.13 -8.84
CA GLY A 189 -6.40 -27.35 -9.60
C GLY A 189 -6.02 -27.03 -11.05
N ASP A 190 -6.86 -26.30 -11.76
CA ASP A 190 -6.65 -25.91 -13.16
C ASP A 190 -5.33 -25.13 -13.35
N LEU A 191 -5.02 -24.27 -12.36
CA LEU A 191 -3.76 -23.55 -12.37
C LEU A 191 -2.55 -24.45 -12.14
N SER A 192 -2.62 -25.35 -11.19
CA SER A 192 -1.52 -26.27 -10.90
C SER A 192 -1.21 -27.13 -12.12
N GLU A 193 -2.21 -27.67 -12.76
CA GLU A 193 -2.07 -28.45 -14.01
C GLU A 193 -1.45 -27.59 -15.13
N SER A 194 -2.01 -26.42 -15.38
CA SER A 194 -1.47 -25.48 -16.38
C SER A 194 -0.04 -25.03 -16.08
N ALA A 195 0.30 -24.84 -14.81
CA ALA A 195 1.63 -24.43 -14.40
C ALA A 195 2.66 -25.54 -14.60
N LEU A 196 2.30 -26.78 -14.28
CA LEU A 196 3.14 -27.98 -14.50
C LEU A 196 3.39 -28.20 -16.01
N LEU A 197 2.35 -28.10 -16.84
CA LEU A 197 2.47 -28.19 -18.29
C LEU A 197 3.37 -27.10 -18.89
N ARG A 198 3.45 -25.94 -18.26
CA ARG A 198 4.35 -24.84 -18.64
C ARG A 198 5.76 -24.98 -18.06
N GLY A 199 6.07 -26.07 -17.38
CA GLY A 199 7.38 -26.36 -16.81
C GLY A 199 7.66 -25.64 -15.49
N LEU A 200 6.64 -25.32 -14.71
CA LEU A 200 6.85 -24.80 -13.35
C LEU A 200 7.56 -25.86 -12.52
N GLY A 201 8.75 -25.55 -12.02
CA GLY A 201 9.60 -26.48 -11.26
C GLY A 201 10.69 -27.12 -12.11
N ALA A 202 10.64 -27.05 -13.45
CA ALA A 202 11.76 -27.45 -14.31
C ALA A 202 12.86 -26.37 -14.27
N GLN A 203 14.11 -26.80 -14.33
CA GLN A 203 15.22 -25.86 -14.54
C GLN A 203 15.30 -25.48 -16.04
N PRO A 204 15.56 -24.20 -16.39
CA PRO A 204 16.29 -23.16 -15.67
C PRO A 204 15.39 -22.14 -14.96
N ARG A 205 16.01 -21.31 -14.09
CA ARG A 205 15.31 -20.25 -13.34
C ARG A 205 14.58 -19.29 -14.28
N PRO A 206 13.29 -19.00 -14.04
CA PRO A 206 12.55 -18.08 -14.89
C PRO A 206 13.15 -16.68 -14.85
N ILE A 207 13.43 -16.11 -16.04
CA ILE A 207 13.99 -14.77 -16.21
C ILE A 207 12.86 -13.78 -16.38
N SER A 208 12.96 -12.61 -15.72
CA SER A 208 11.98 -11.54 -15.88
C SER A 208 12.13 -10.87 -17.25
N MET A 209 11.06 -10.79 -18.03
CA MET A 209 11.05 -10.08 -19.31
C MET A 209 11.19 -8.55 -19.16
N ARG A 210 10.97 -8.01 -17.96
CA ARG A 210 11.16 -6.59 -17.67
C ARG A 210 12.22 -6.44 -16.59
N PRO A 211 13.50 -6.23 -16.96
CA PRO A 211 14.54 -6.02 -15.98
C PRO A 211 14.28 -4.74 -15.18
N LEU A 212 14.51 -4.82 -13.89
CA LEU A 212 14.49 -3.66 -13.01
C LEU A 212 15.71 -2.80 -13.35
N ARG A 213 15.51 -1.50 -13.54
CA ARG A 213 16.58 -0.55 -13.84
C ARG A 213 16.52 0.59 -12.86
N PHE A 214 17.61 0.84 -12.17
CA PHE A 214 17.75 2.02 -11.32
C PHE A 214 17.78 3.27 -12.21
N GLY A 215 16.92 4.24 -11.88
CA GLY A 215 16.83 5.52 -12.56
C GLY A 215 17.35 6.68 -11.72
N LEU A 216 17.50 7.85 -12.34
CA LEU A 216 17.83 9.10 -11.60
C LEU A 216 16.80 9.42 -10.53
N ALA A 217 15.51 9.10 -10.75
CA ALA A 217 14.46 9.27 -9.77
C ALA A 217 14.70 8.46 -8.48
N ASP A 218 15.25 7.24 -8.62
CA ASP A 218 15.60 6.40 -7.48
C ASP A 218 16.73 7.00 -6.64
N LEU A 219 17.75 7.53 -7.34
CA LEU A 219 18.89 8.17 -6.68
C LEU A 219 18.45 9.43 -5.91
N VAL A 220 17.60 10.25 -6.52
CA VAL A 220 17.03 11.44 -5.87
C VAL A 220 16.19 11.05 -4.65
N ALA A 221 15.31 10.05 -4.78
CA ALA A 221 14.46 9.60 -3.68
C ALA A 221 15.28 9.06 -2.50
N VAL A 222 16.31 8.24 -2.77
CA VAL A 222 17.22 7.72 -1.74
C VAL A 222 18.03 8.85 -1.11
N ALA A 223 18.52 9.82 -1.89
CA ALA A 223 19.26 10.96 -1.38
C ALA A 223 18.41 11.84 -0.45
N VAL A 224 17.16 12.14 -0.83
CA VAL A 224 16.24 12.93 0.01
C VAL A 224 15.93 12.23 1.32
N VAL A 225 15.61 10.94 1.28
CA VAL A 225 15.30 10.19 2.49
C VAL A 225 16.55 9.92 3.33
N GLY A 226 17.69 9.68 2.69
CA GLY A 226 18.99 9.58 3.36
C GLY A 226 19.37 10.87 4.08
N ALA A 227 19.16 12.03 3.46
CA ALA A 227 19.40 13.33 4.08
C ALA A 227 18.46 13.58 5.28
N LEU A 228 17.17 13.21 5.17
CA LEU A 228 16.23 13.28 6.29
C LEU A 228 16.64 12.36 7.44
N ALA A 229 17.05 11.12 7.14
CA ALA A 229 17.53 10.17 8.14
C ALA A 229 18.81 10.66 8.83
N ALA A 230 19.78 11.17 8.07
CA ALA A 230 20.99 11.74 8.62
C ALA A 230 20.71 12.96 9.50
N ALA A 231 19.82 13.85 9.07
CA ALA A 231 19.39 15.01 9.84
C ALA A 231 18.75 14.60 11.18
N THR A 232 17.92 13.55 11.20
CA THR A 232 17.32 13.05 12.45
C THR A 232 18.37 12.45 13.39
N LEU A 233 19.36 11.73 12.86
CA LEU A 233 20.44 11.15 13.65
C LEU A 233 21.34 12.22 14.23
N LEU A 234 21.73 13.21 13.45
CA LEU A 234 22.55 14.35 13.90
C LEU A 234 21.84 15.15 14.99
N TRP A 235 20.53 15.39 14.83
CA TRP A 235 19.73 16.07 15.84
C TRP A 235 19.67 15.30 17.18
N ARG A 236 19.65 13.97 17.13
CA ARG A 236 19.71 13.14 18.35
C ARG A 236 21.05 13.21 19.08
N HIS A 237 22.16 13.35 18.35
CA HIS A 237 23.49 13.43 18.95
C HIS A 237 23.83 14.83 19.48
N ALA A 238 23.10 15.86 19.00
CA ALA A 238 23.31 17.25 19.42
C ALA A 238 22.49 17.64 20.68
N ARG A 239 21.66 16.75 21.20
CA ARG A 239 20.88 16.89 22.44
C ARG A 239 21.35 15.94 23.52
#